data_abcf3c086f41db1cf386be752b364c3a
#
_entry.id   abcf3c086f41db1cf386be752b364c3a
#
_cell.length_a   1.000
_cell.length_b   1.000
_cell.length_c   1.000
_cell.angle_alpha   90.00
_cell.angle_beta   90.00
_cell.angle_gamma   90.00
#
_symmetry.space_group_name_H-M   'P 1'
#
loop_
_entity.id
_entity.type
_entity.pdbx_description
1 polymer ?
#
loop_
_entity_poly.entity_id
_entity_poly.type
_entity_poly.pdbx_seq_one_letter_code
_entity_poly.pdbx_strand_id
1 'polypeptide(L)'
;MAVRRGTAQRRGTLMVALAVLTLALSGCGFGADEPADEPDRAPAEEAATRSRERVQAYLDAMVAKDLAAGRSQFCATAHPAFDAAATGPNGDFADHFTVPEATVTDVRPGPRGQEVSASVTVSVDERAATRGLLFTVTRNGADWCIAEEAPGGNSPAPTASPLTAG
;
A
#
# COMPACT_ATOMS: atom_id res chain seq x y z
N MET A 1 -38.83 -5.92 37.78
CA MET A 1 -40.01 -5.65 36.93
C MET A 1 -39.58 -5.87 35.49
N ALA A 2 -40.01 -7.01 34.98
CA ALA A 2 -40.85 -7.29 33.79
C ALA A 2 -40.15 -6.96 32.47
N VAL A 3 -39.52 -7.93 31.78
CA VAL A 3 -40.05 -8.88 30.77
C VAL A 3 -40.77 -8.19 29.60
N ARG A 4 -40.17 -8.31 28.39
CA ARG A 4 -40.94 -8.77 27.21
C ARG A 4 -40.01 -9.33 26.11
N ARG A 5 -40.30 -10.59 25.84
CA ARG A 5 -39.93 -11.38 24.66
C ARG A 5 -40.70 -10.90 23.45
N GLY A 6 -40.07 -11.03 22.25
CA GLY A 6 -40.74 -10.86 20.97
C GLY A 6 -40.05 -11.67 19.88
N THR A 7 -40.45 -12.94 19.78
CA THR A 7 -40.20 -13.86 18.66
C THR A 7 -41.06 -13.49 17.46
N ALA A 8 -40.47 -13.42 16.27
CA ALA A 8 -41.23 -13.57 15.01
C ALA A 8 -40.42 -14.32 13.98
N GLN A 9 -40.68 -15.58 13.93
CA GLN A 9 -40.30 -16.56 12.93
C GLN A 9 -41.19 -16.38 11.70
N ARG A 10 -40.63 -16.16 10.51
CA ARG A 10 -41.36 -16.38 9.26
C ARG A 10 -40.59 -17.36 8.38
N ARG A 11 -41.14 -18.54 8.32
CA ARG A 11 -40.94 -19.57 7.31
C ARG A 11 -41.63 -19.12 6.02
N GLY A 12 -40.93 -19.25 4.91
CA GLY A 12 -41.47 -19.12 3.56
C GLY A 12 -40.84 -20.15 2.65
N THR A 13 -41.66 -21.10 2.32
CA THR A 13 -41.40 -22.36 1.63
C THR A 13 -41.44 -22.20 0.10
N LEU A 14 -40.63 -23.01 -0.61
CA LEU A 14 -40.78 -23.62 -1.96
C LEU A 14 -40.98 -22.71 -3.20
N MET A 15 -40.15 -22.95 -4.22
CA MET A 15 -40.53 -23.66 -5.45
C MET A 15 -39.29 -23.88 -6.33
N VAL A 16 -39.01 -25.06 -6.59
CA VAL A 16 -38.54 -25.93 -7.66
C VAL A 16 -38.83 -25.36 -9.04
N ALA A 17 -37.81 -25.29 -9.90
CA ALA A 17 -37.95 -25.48 -11.35
C ALA A 17 -36.62 -26.01 -11.92
N LEU A 18 -36.65 -27.29 -12.29
CA LEU A 18 -35.70 -27.96 -13.18
C LEU A 18 -35.77 -27.34 -14.57
N ALA A 19 -34.63 -27.05 -15.18
CA ALA A 19 -34.49 -27.08 -16.64
C ALA A 19 -33.08 -27.58 -16.97
N VAL A 20 -33.03 -28.86 -17.36
CA VAL A 20 -31.91 -29.52 -18.03
C VAL A 20 -31.92 -29.07 -19.47
N LEU A 21 -30.80 -28.54 -19.98
CA LEU A 21 -30.54 -28.52 -21.39
C LEU A 21 -29.02 -28.70 -21.61
N THR A 22 -28.69 -29.95 -21.95
CA THR A 22 -27.39 -30.38 -22.45
C THR A 22 -27.23 -29.91 -23.87
N LEU A 23 -26.14 -29.21 -24.20
CA LEU A 23 -25.61 -29.15 -25.57
C LEU A 23 -24.09 -29.28 -25.48
N ALA A 24 -23.62 -30.46 -25.83
CA ALA A 24 -22.24 -30.75 -26.12
C ALA A 24 -21.86 -30.06 -27.45
N LEU A 25 -20.83 -29.27 -27.44
CA LEU A 25 -20.06 -28.89 -28.62
C LEU A 25 -18.58 -29.02 -28.27
N SER A 26 -18.02 -30.11 -28.77
CA SER A 26 -16.59 -30.36 -28.85
C SER A 26 -15.94 -29.27 -29.70
N GLY A 27 -15.15 -28.40 -29.08
CA GLY A 27 -14.26 -27.47 -29.75
C GLY A 27 -12.86 -27.69 -29.21
N CYS A 28 -12.03 -28.48 -29.97
CA CYS A 28 -10.58 -28.43 -29.81
C CYS A 28 -10.14 -27.01 -30.16
N GLY A 29 -9.70 -26.25 -29.18
CA GLY A 29 -9.06 -24.95 -29.33
C GLY A 29 -7.80 -24.96 -28.52
N PHE A 30 -6.70 -24.79 -29.17
CA PHE A 30 -5.31 -24.67 -28.77
C PHE A 30 -5.18 -24.03 -27.38
N GLY A 31 -4.45 -24.71 -26.47
CA GLY A 31 -4.10 -24.20 -25.16
C GLY A 31 -3.25 -22.95 -25.28
N ALA A 32 -3.85 -21.83 -24.92
CA ALA A 32 -3.14 -20.77 -24.25
C ALA A 32 -3.18 -21.18 -22.79
N ASP A 33 -2.04 -21.41 -22.18
CA ASP A 33 -1.89 -21.45 -20.73
C ASP A 33 -2.31 -20.06 -20.22
N GLU A 34 -3.60 -19.89 -19.97
CA GLU A 34 -4.04 -18.82 -19.08
C GLU A 34 -3.49 -19.18 -17.71
N PRO A 35 -2.67 -18.30 -17.11
CA PRO A 35 -2.26 -18.50 -15.73
C PRO A 35 -3.55 -18.63 -14.92
N ALA A 36 -3.72 -19.79 -14.27
CA ALA A 36 -4.82 -20.04 -13.36
C ALA A 36 -4.95 -18.82 -12.45
N ASP A 37 -6.07 -18.11 -12.53
CA ASP A 37 -6.41 -17.02 -11.63
C ASP A 37 -6.33 -17.59 -10.21
N GLU A 38 -5.23 -17.32 -9.53
CA GLU A 38 -5.12 -17.57 -8.09
C GLU A 38 -6.16 -16.66 -7.43
N PRO A 39 -7.18 -17.23 -6.77
CA PRO A 39 -8.33 -16.46 -6.27
C PRO A 39 -7.96 -15.39 -5.22
N ASP A 40 -6.71 -15.35 -4.80
CA ASP A 40 -6.18 -14.38 -3.83
C ASP A 40 -5.31 -13.26 -4.44
N ARG A 41 -5.08 -13.28 -5.74
CA ARG A 41 -4.31 -12.21 -6.38
C ARG A 41 -5.23 -11.06 -6.77
N ALA A 42 -5.12 -9.93 -6.08
CA ALA A 42 -5.80 -8.70 -6.48
C ALA A 42 -5.39 -8.31 -7.91
N PRO A 43 -6.32 -7.80 -8.74
CA PRO A 43 -5.97 -7.24 -10.03
C PRO A 43 -4.78 -6.28 -9.91
N ALA A 44 -3.87 -6.30 -10.87
CA ALA A 44 -2.62 -5.53 -10.79
C ALA A 44 -2.86 -4.03 -10.57
N GLU A 45 -3.94 -3.50 -11.16
CA GLU A 45 -4.35 -2.10 -11.00
C GLU A 45 -4.81 -1.80 -9.56
N GLU A 46 -5.61 -2.69 -8.96
CA GLU A 46 -6.02 -2.55 -7.57
C GLU A 46 -4.80 -2.61 -6.63
N ALA A 47 -3.89 -3.56 -6.85
CA ALA A 47 -2.67 -3.70 -6.08
C ALA A 47 -1.82 -2.42 -6.13
N ALA A 48 -1.65 -1.84 -7.32
CA ALA A 48 -0.90 -0.59 -7.49
C ALA A 48 -1.58 0.58 -6.77
N THR A 49 -2.92 0.71 -6.91
CA THR A 49 -3.70 1.78 -6.28
C THR A 49 -3.62 1.69 -4.76
N ARG A 50 -3.88 0.51 -4.19
CA ARG A 50 -3.84 0.31 -2.73
C ARG A 50 -2.46 0.54 -2.14
N SER A 51 -1.42 0.12 -2.88
CA SER A 51 -0.05 0.32 -2.43
C SER A 51 0.34 1.80 -2.44
N ARG A 52 -0.07 2.54 -3.47
CA ARG A 52 0.11 3.99 -3.54
C ARG A 52 -0.59 4.69 -2.37
N GLU A 53 -1.85 4.37 -2.12
CA GLU A 53 -2.64 4.95 -1.02
C GLU A 53 -1.98 4.67 0.33
N ARG A 54 -1.48 3.46 0.56
CA ARG A 54 -0.84 3.06 1.80
C ARG A 54 0.45 3.86 2.06
N VAL A 55 1.30 3.98 1.04
CA VAL A 55 2.55 4.75 1.17
C VAL A 55 2.26 6.24 1.28
N GLN A 56 1.28 6.79 0.53
CA GLN A 56 0.93 8.20 0.66
C GLN A 56 0.45 8.53 2.07
N ALA A 57 -0.38 7.68 2.68
CA ALA A 57 -0.82 7.85 4.07
C ALA A 57 0.36 7.83 5.07
N TYR A 58 1.39 7.03 4.82
CA TYR A 58 2.63 7.06 5.60
C TYR A 58 3.38 8.38 5.43
N LEU A 59 3.54 8.86 4.20
CA LEU A 59 4.21 10.14 3.91
C LEU A 59 3.46 11.32 4.54
N ASP A 60 2.13 11.31 4.50
CA ASP A 60 1.30 12.33 5.14
C ASP A 60 1.48 12.34 6.67
N ALA A 61 1.56 11.15 7.27
CA ALA A 61 1.88 11.01 8.70
C ALA A 61 3.28 11.54 9.04
N MET A 62 4.27 11.29 8.17
CA MET A 62 5.64 11.82 8.32
C MET A 62 5.66 13.36 8.28
N VAL A 63 4.93 13.99 7.34
CA VAL A 63 4.75 15.44 7.25
C VAL A 63 4.09 16.00 8.51
N ALA A 64 3.06 15.31 9.02
CA ALA A 64 2.33 15.70 10.23
C ALA A 64 3.07 15.36 11.53
N LYS A 65 4.19 14.62 11.48
CA LYS A 65 4.87 14.04 12.65
C LYS A 65 3.96 13.16 13.52
N ASP A 66 2.97 12.52 12.91
CA ASP A 66 2.07 11.57 13.56
C ASP A 66 2.65 10.14 13.51
N LEU A 67 3.44 9.82 14.53
CA LEU A 67 4.10 8.52 14.69
C LEU A 67 3.10 7.35 14.70
N ALA A 68 1.93 7.55 15.35
CA ALA A 68 0.94 6.48 15.47
C ALA A 68 0.26 6.20 14.12
N ALA A 69 -0.09 7.24 13.37
CA ALA A 69 -0.61 7.13 12.02
C ALA A 69 0.43 6.49 11.08
N GLY A 70 1.69 6.90 11.16
CA GLY A 70 2.79 6.31 10.39
C GLY A 70 2.95 4.81 10.68
N ARG A 71 3.03 4.45 11.96
CA ARG A 71 3.13 3.06 12.40
C ARG A 71 2.00 2.16 11.87
N SER A 72 0.79 2.69 11.82
CA SER A 72 -0.39 1.95 11.35
C SER A 72 -0.35 1.56 9.88
N GLN A 73 0.55 2.16 9.08
CA GLN A 73 0.72 1.81 7.68
C GLN A 73 1.59 0.57 7.48
N PHE A 74 2.39 0.19 8.47
CA PHE A 74 3.24 -1.00 8.41
C PHE A 74 2.50 -2.28 8.76
N CYS A 75 2.97 -3.39 8.19
CA CYS A 75 2.53 -4.73 8.60
C CYS A 75 2.89 -4.96 10.07
N ALA A 76 2.07 -5.71 10.80
CA ALA A 76 2.29 -5.97 12.22
C ALA A 76 3.68 -6.56 12.51
N THR A 77 4.20 -7.38 11.61
CA THR A 77 5.55 -7.97 11.70
C THR A 77 6.68 -6.94 11.59
N ALA A 78 6.43 -5.78 10.96
CA ALA A 78 7.42 -4.71 10.80
C ALA A 78 7.36 -3.69 11.97
N HIS A 79 6.33 -3.72 12.81
CA HIS A 79 6.18 -2.77 13.92
C HIS A 79 7.39 -2.70 14.86
N PRO A 80 8.02 -3.82 15.29
CA PRO A 80 9.19 -3.72 16.18
C PRO A 80 10.37 -2.98 15.55
N ALA A 81 10.60 -3.17 14.24
CA ALA A 81 11.67 -2.46 13.52
C ALA A 81 11.34 -0.97 13.36
N PHE A 82 10.08 -0.66 13.03
CA PHE A 82 9.59 0.71 12.98
C PHE A 82 9.78 1.43 14.33
N ASP A 83 9.29 0.83 15.43
CA ASP A 83 9.34 1.41 16.77
C ASP A 83 10.80 1.68 17.23
N ALA A 84 11.75 0.85 16.79
CA ALA A 84 13.17 1.02 17.11
C ALA A 84 13.86 2.13 16.30
N ALA A 85 13.38 2.43 15.09
CA ALA A 85 14.07 3.31 14.16
C ALA A 85 13.38 4.69 13.98
N ALA A 86 12.06 4.77 14.07
CA ALA A 86 11.26 5.90 13.59
C ALA A 86 11.60 7.26 14.21
N THR A 87 11.99 7.31 15.49
CA THR A 87 12.36 8.54 16.21
C THR A 87 13.86 8.69 16.46
N GLY A 88 14.66 7.73 15.96
CA GLY A 88 16.12 7.77 16.06
C GLY A 88 16.72 8.93 15.23
N PRO A 89 18.07 9.14 15.31
CA PRO A 89 18.72 10.25 14.61
C PRO A 89 18.52 10.29 13.09
N ASN A 90 18.23 9.14 12.49
CA ASN A 90 17.95 9.00 11.05
C ASN A 90 16.51 8.55 10.80
N GLY A 91 15.65 8.58 11.82
CA GLY A 91 14.27 8.13 11.73
C GLY A 91 13.36 9.19 11.10
N ASP A 92 12.35 8.75 10.41
CA ASP A 92 11.45 9.60 9.64
C ASP A 92 10.59 10.53 10.48
N PHE A 93 10.45 10.23 11.77
CA PHE A 93 9.68 11.02 12.74
C PHE A 93 10.56 11.75 13.75
N ALA A 94 11.88 11.83 13.52
CA ALA A 94 12.77 12.58 14.40
C ALA A 94 12.44 14.07 14.42
N ASP A 95 12.56 14.69 15.61
CA ASP A 95 12.13 16.08 15.86
C ASP A 95 13.06 17.14 15.30
N HIS A 96 14.31 16.77 14.95
CA HIS A 96 15.33 17.73 14.53
C HIS A 96 15.20 18.20 13.09
N PHE A 97 14.22 17.72 12.33
CA PHE A 97 13.92 18.18 10.96
C PHE A 97 12.42 18.27 10.71
N THR A 98 12.07 19.01 9.67
CA THR A 98 10.71 19.03 9.11
C THR A 98 10.68 18.36 7.74
N VAL A 99 9.50 17.95 7.32
CA VAL A 99 9.24 17.36 5.99
C VAL A 99 8.27 18.29 5.25
N PRO A 100 8.77 19.27 4.48
CA PRO A 100 7.90 20.19 3.75
C PRO A 100 7.19 19.55 2.57
N GLU A 101 7.74 18.48 2.01
CA GLU A 101 7.17 17.80 0.85
C GLU A 101 7.50 16.31 0.87
N ALA A 102 6.50 15.47 0.60
CA ALA A 102 6.65 14.04 0.41
C ALA A 102 5.60 13.52 -0.58
N THR A 103 6.02 12.79 -1.60
CA THR A 103 5.14 12.31 -2.66
C THR A 103 5.57 10.97 -3.22
N VAL A 104 4.59 10.13 -3.60
CA VAL A 104 4.84 8.89 -4.34
C VAL A 104 5.16 9.21 -5.79
N THR A 105 6.29 8.72 -6.28
CA THR A 105 6.80 8.98 -7.64
C THR A 105 6.55 7.84 -8.61
N ASP A 106 6.56 6.59 -8.13
CA ASP A 106 6.37 5.39 -8.97
C ASP A 106 5.75 4.24 -8.18
N VAL A 107 5.03 3.36 -8.87
CA VAL A 107 4.53 2.08 -8.33
C VAL A 107 4.68 1.01 -9.39
N ARG A 108 5.33 -0.10 -9.05
CA ARG A 108 5.55 -1.22 -9.95
C ARG A 108 5.46 -2.56 -9.22
N PRO A 109 5.12 -3.65 -9.91
CA PRO A 109 5.22 -4.99 -9.36
C PRO A 109 6.66 -5.33 -9.00
N GLY A 110 6.87 -5.93 -7.82
CA GLY A 110 8.15 -6.42 -7.35
C GLY A 110 8.08 -7.89 -6.91
N PRO A 111 9.21 -8.50 -6.58
CA PRO A 111 9.28 -9.92 -6.26
C PRO A 111 8.58 -10.31 -4.94
N ARG A 112 8.36 -9.34 -4.05
CA ARG A 112 7.76 -9.56 -2.72
C ARG A 112 6.44 -8.79 -2.51
N GLY A 113 5.92 -8.15 -3.54
CA GLY A 113 4.73 -7.30 -3.49
C GLY A 113 4.82 -6.15 -4.48
N GLN A 114 4.24 -5.01 -4.16
CA GLN A 114 4.41 -3.79 -4.94
C GLN A 114 5.61 -3.00 -4.41
N GLU A 115 6.46 -2.54 -5.31
CA GLU A 115 7.52 -1.58 -5.03
C GLU A 115 6.99 -0.18 -5.29
N VAL A 116 7.05 0.66 -4.27
CA VAL A 116 6.58 2.05 -4.33
C VAL A 116 7.75 2.97 -4.06
N SER A 117 8.10 3.79 -5.05
CA SER A 117 9.12 4.83 -4.91
C SER A 117 8.49 6.13 -4.44
N ALA A 118 9.18 6.83 -3.56
CA ALA A 118 8.77 8.15 -3.08
C ALA A 118 9.94 9.12 -3.07
N SER A 119 9.62 10.41 -3.17
CA SER A 119 10.55 11.53 -3.00
C SER A 119 10.14 12.30 -1.75
N VAL A 120 11.09 12.53 -0.86
CA VAL A 120 10.88 13.23 0.41
C VAL A 120 11.89 14.36 0.52
N THR A 121 11.41 15.58 0.70
CA THR A 121 12.24 16.73 1.02
C THR A 121 12.24 16.93 2.52
N VAL A 122 13.42 16.92 3.12
CA VAL A 122 13.65 17.21 4.54
C VAL A 122 14.33 18.55 4.69
N SER A 123 14.02 19.29 5.76
CA SER A 123 14.63 20.59 6.07
C SER A 123 15.16 20.60 7.49
N VAL A 124 16.44 21.00 7.64
CA VAL A 124 17.13 21.22 8.90
C VAL A 124 17.76 22.60 8.85
N ASP A 125 17.47 23.46 9.81
CA ASP A 125 18.06 24.82 9.89
C ASP A 125 18.02 25.56 8.54
N GLU A 126 16.85 25.58 7.88
CA GLU A 126 16.60 26.20 6.57
C GLU A 126 17.34 25.55 5.37
N ARG A 127 18.04 24.46 5.59
CA ARG A 127 18.67 23.69 4.52
C ARG A 127 17.78 22.52 4.13
N ALA A 128 17.32 22.53 2.88
CA ALA A 128 16.52 21.46 2.34
C ALA A 128 17.37 20.43 1.57
N ALA A 129 17.06 19.16 1.73
CA ALA A 129 17.62 18.07 0.95
C ALA A 129 16.52 17.09 0.56
N THR A 130 16.52 16.66 -0.70
CA THR A 130 15.58 15.66 -1.19
C THR A 130 16.22 14.29 -1.24
N ARG A 131 15.52 13.27 -0.74
CA ARG A 131 15.94 11.87 -0.77
C ARG A 131 14.88 11.00 -1.39
N GLY A 132 15.30 9.89 -2.02
CA GLY A 132 14.40 8.83 -2.46
C GLY A 132 14.18 7.82 -1.34
N LEU A 133 12.97 7.29 -1.27
CA LEU A 133 12.61 6.12 -0.46
C LEU A 133 12.01 5.05 -1.36
N LEU A 134 12.21 3.80 -1.01
CA LEU A 134 11.62 2.64 -1.65
C LEU A 134 10.87 1.82 -0.61
N PHE A 135 9.59 1.58 -0.86
CA PHE A 135 8.73 0.77 0.00
C PHE A 135 8.37 -0.53 -0.68
N THR A 136 8.37 -1.62 0.07
CA THR A 136 7.74 -2.88 -0.34
C THR A 136 6.38 -2.98 0.35
N VAL A 137 5.30 -3.01 -0.43
CA VAL A 137 3.93 -3.13 0.06
C VAL A 137 3.39 -4.50 -0.30
N THR A 138 2.87 -5.21 0.70
CA THR A 138 2.34 -6.56 0.54
C THR A 138 0.88 -6.63 0.97
N ARG A 139 0.19 -7.65 0.49
CA ARG A 139 -1.15 -7.99 0.95
C ARG A 139 -1.05 -8.91 2.17
N ASN A 140 -1.80 -8.57 3.22
CA ASN A 140 -1.94 -9.39 4.42
C ASN A 140 -3.43 -9.67 4.65
N GLY A 141 -3.92 -10.80 4.15
CA GLY A 141 -5.35 -11.07 4.09
C GLY A 141 -6.07 -10.10 3.16
N ALA A 142 -7.05 -9.36 3.69
CA ALA A 142 -7.79 -8.34 2.94
C ALA A 142 -7.07 -6.98 2.90
N ASP A 143 -6.09 -6.75 3.76
CA ASP A 143 -5.44 -5.46 3.94
C ASP A 143 -4.09 -5.39 3.22
N TRP A 144 -3.71 -4.17 2.84
CA TRP A 144 -2.39 -3.85 2.32
C TRP A 144 -1.57 -3.15 3.40
N CYS A 145 -0.28 -3.49 3.52
CA CYS A 145 0.60 -2.89 4.51
C CYS A 145 2.05 -2.79 4.00
N ILE A 146 2.81 -1.84 4.52
CA ILE A 146 4.23 -1.67 4.24
C ILE A 146 5.00 -2.77 4.98
N ALA A 147 5.68 -3.64 4.24
CA ALA A 147 6.50 -4.70 4.80
C ALA A 147 7.92 -4.24 5.07
N GLU A 148 8.42 -3.31 4.25
CA GLU A 148 9.80 -2.82 4.32
C GLU A 148 9.91 -1.42 3.75
N GLU A 149 10.80 -0.62 4.34
CA GLU A 149 11.26 0.65 3.83
C GLU A 149 12.79 0.60 3.68
N ALA A 150 13.31 1.15 2.58
CA ALA A 150 14.73 1.23 2.29
C ALA A 150 15.10 2.59 1.71
N PRO A 151 16.33 3.06 1.92
CA PRO A 151 16.88 4.18 1.17
C PRO A 151 16.98 3.82 -0.32
N GLY A 152 16.68 4.76 -1.18
CA GLY A 152 16.77 4.56 -2.63
C GLY A 152 15.37 4.57 -3.27
N GLY A 153 15.27 4.36 -4.48
CA GLY A 153 14.20 4.73 -5.38
C GLY A 153 14.74 5.80 -6.31
N ASN A 154 14.13 6.01 -7.44
CA ASN A 154 14.57 7.02 -8.40
C ASN A 154 14.55 8.42 -7.75
N SER A 155 15.62 8.79 -7.05
CA SER A 155 15.86 10.20 -6.74
C SER A 155 15.96 10.94 -8.06
N PRO A 156 15.17 11.98 -8.32
CA PRO A 156 15.44 12.85 -9.43
C PRO A 156 16.89 13.33 -9.28
N ALA A 157 17.69 13.17 -10.33
CA ALA A 157 19.04 13.70 -10.34
C ALA A 157 18.98 15.18 -9.93
N PRO A 158 19.87 15.66 -9.05
CA PRO A 158 19.88 17.06 -8.68
C PRO A 158 20.00 17.88 -9.97
N THR A 159 19.00 18.69 -10.23
CA THR A 159 19.02 19.62 -11.35
C THR A 159 20.15 20.59 -11.06
N ALA A 160 21.28 20.40 -11.72
CA ALA A 160 22.40 21.34 -11.63
C ALA A 160 21.87 22.69 -12.11
N SER A 161 21.76 23.64 -11.19
CA SER A 161 21.49 25.03 -11.56
C SER A 161 22.59 25.48 -12.50
N PRO A 162 22.28 26.05 -13.69
CA PRO A 162 23.32 26.57 -14.56
C PRO A 162 24.05 27.68 -13.81
N LEU A 163 25.37 27.51 -13.65
CA LEU A 163 26.25 28.57 -13.20
C LEU A 163 26.13 29.71 -14.22
N THR A 164 25.47 30.78 -13.81
CA THR A 164 25.49 32.03 -14.56
C THR A 164 26.90 32.58 -14.47
N ALA A 165 27.68 32.40 -15.55
CA ALA A 165 28.96 33.08 -15.71
C ALA A 165 28.66 34.59 -15.88
N GLY A 166 29.08 35.39 -14.88
CA GLY A 166 29.16 36.85 -14.96
C GLY A 166 30.55 37.29 -15.47
#